data_355ceab875847a9e9fbaacbc3f671a24
#
_entry.id   355ceab875847a9e9fbaacbc3f671a24
#
_cell.length_a   1.000
_cell.length_b   1.000
_cell.length_c   1.000
_cell.angle_alpha   90.00
_cell.angle_beta   90.00
_cell.angle_gamma   90.00
#
_symmetry.space_group_name_H-M   'P 1'
#
loop_
_entity.id
_entity.type
_entity.pdbx_description
1 polymer ?
#
loop_
_entity_poly.entity_id
_entity_poly.type
_entity_poly.pdbx_seq_one_letter_code
_entity_poly.pdbx_strand_id
1 'polypeptide(L)'
;MKVAIVNLGRIVSGDWRDPFAAGDTIITEGELIVSVGTASAAAVENADVVIDAGGMTAIPGLIDSHVHVTFGDYTPRQRTVGYLESYLHGGTTTAISASEVHVPGRPRDVEGVKALAVAAQRCFADYRPGGMKVIAGSVILEPGLQAADFTELAQKGVRLAKAGFGAVKTAYDYVPLV
;
A
#
# COMPACT_ATOMS: atom_id res chain seq x y z
N MET A 1 -14.80 13.96 10.00
CA MET A 1 -15.32 14.58 8.77
C MET A 1 -16.09 13.53 8.02
N LYS A 2 -17.32 13.88 7.62
CA LYS A 2 -18.21 13.03 6.83
C LYS A 2 -18.27 13.57 5.40
N VAL A 3 -18.05 12.71 4.41
CA VAL A 3 -18.11 13.09 3.00
C VAL A 3 -19.18 12.25 2.29
N ALA A 4 -20.04 12.89 1.52
CA ALA A 4 -20.96 12.23 0.62
C ALA A 4 -20.53 12.45 -0.83
N ILE A 5 -20.36 11.37 -1.58
CA ILE A 5 -20.10 11.39 -3.03
C ILE A 5 -21.40 10.93 -3.69
N VAL A 6 -22.03 11.80 -4.46
CA VAL A 6 -23.36 11.59 -5.04
C VAL A 6 -23.33 11.64 -6.56
N ASN A 7 -24.42 11.24 -7.19
CA ASN A 7 -24.59 11.23 -8.66
C ASN A 7 -23.51 10.38 -9.37
N LEU A 8 -23.14 9.25 -8.77
CA LEU A 8 -22.27 8.27 -9.39
C LEU A 8 -23.05 7.52 -10.48
N GLY A 9 -22.49 7.47 -11.67
CA GLY A 9 -23.08 6.69 -12.76
C GLY A 9 -22.93 5.18 -12.58
N ARG A 10 -21.88 4.76 -11.87
CA ARG A 10 -21.60 3.37 -11.52
C ARG A 10 -20.68 3.27 -10.33
N ILE A 11 -20.87 2.26 -9.50
CA ILE A 11 -19.97 1.93 -8.38
C ILE A 11 -19.46 0.51 -8.59
N VAL A 12 -18.14 0.36 -8.73
CA VAL A 12 -17.46 -0.92 -8.80
C VAL A 12 -17.15 -1.38 -7.38
N SER A 13 -17.63 -2.57 -7.00
CA SER A 13 -17.52 -3.08 -5.62
C SER A 13 -16.12 -3.57 -5.24
N GLY A 14 -15.34 -4.03 -6.24
CA GLY A 14 -14.10 -4.76 -6.03
C GLY A 14 -14.29 -6.28 -5.85
N ASP A 15 -15.51 -6.77 -5.72
CA ASP A 15 -15.81 -8.22 -5.76
C ASP A 15 -16.04 -8.65 -7.21
N TRP A 16 -15.20 -9.53 -7.74
CA TRP A 16 -15.31 -10.01 -9.11
C TRP A 16 -16.57 -10.85 -9.36
N ARG A 17 -17.21 -11.38 -8.32
CA ARG A 17 -18.44 -12.17 -8.42
C ARG A 17 -19.69 -11.29 -8.47
N ASP A 18 -19.60 -10.13 -7.81
CA ASP A 18 -20.65 -9.10 -7.82
C ASP A 18 -19.98 -7.73 -8.02
N PRO A 19 -19.57 -7.42 -9.26
CA PRO A 19 -18.66 -6.31 -9.52
C PRO A 19 -19.29 -4.93 -9.39
N PHE A 20 -20.61 -4.83 -9.31
CA PHE A 20 -21.32 -3.55 -9.30
C PHE A 20 -22.24 -3.43 -8.10
N ALA A 21 -21.97 -2.43 -7.25
CA ALA A 21 -22.90 -2.06 -6.20
C ALA A 21 -24.08 -1.26 -6.79
N ALA A 22 -25.28 -1.51 -6.25
CA ALA A 22 -26.46 -0.76 -6.63
C ALA A 22 -26.43 0.65 -6.04
N GLY A 23 -27.09 1.61 -6.71
CA GLY A 23 -27.17 3.00 -6.25
C GLY A 23 -26.09 3.91 -6.84
N ASP A 24 -26.05 5.13 -6.33
CA ASP A 24 -25.31 6.24 -6.92
C ASP A 24 -24.53 7.06 -5.88
N THR A 25 -24.42 6.57 -4.64
CA THR A 25 -23.89 7.35 -3.52
C THR A 25 -22.91 6.54 -2.68
N ILE A 26 -21.81 7.17 -2.28
CA ILE A 26 -20.85 6.64 -1.29
C ILE A 26 -20.76 7.67 -0.15
N ILE A 27 -20.84 7.19 1.09
CA ILE A 27 -20.65 8.03 2.28
C ILE A 27 -19.45 7.51 3.06
N THR A 28 -18.56 8.42 3.46
CA THR A 28 -17.42 8.12 4.34
C THR A 28 -17.53 8.88 5.64
N GLU A 29 -16.99 8.31 6.71
CA GLU A 29 -16.77 8.98 8.00
C GLU A 29 -15.32 8.76 8.42
N GLY A 30 -14.55 9.84 8.49
CA GLY A 30 -13.10 9.74 8.70
C GLY A 30 -12.43 8.96 7.57
N GLU A 31 -11.80 7.85 7.91
CA GLU A 31 -11.08 6.97 6.96
C GLU A 31 -11.92 5.77 6.49
N LEU A 32 -13.19 5.68 6.89
CA LEU A 32 -14.03 4.53 6.61
C LEU A 32 -15.14 4.87 5.63
N ILE A 33 -15.43 3.95 4.72
CA ILE A 33 -16.66 3.93 3.94
C ILE A 33 -17.76 3.35 4.83
N VAL A 34 -18.77 4.15 5.15
CA VAL A 34 -19.87 3.74 6.02
C VAL A 34 -21.15 3.39 5.27
N SER A 35 -21.26 3.82 4.01
CA SER A 35 -22.40 3.45 3.15
C SER A 35 -21.99 3.44 1.69
N VAL A 36 -22.50 2.45 0.96
CA VAL A 36 -22.41 2.37 -0.50
C VAL A 36 -23.80 2.01 -1.02
N GLY A 37 -24.29 2.76 -1.98
CA GLY A 37 -25.59 2.50 -2.58
C GLY A 37 -26.45 3.74 -2.71
N THR A 38 -27.70 3.70 -2.27
CA THR A 38 -28.61 4.83 -2.24
C THR A 38 -28.65 5.42 -0.85
N ALA A 39 -28.41 6.73 -0.72
CA ALA A 39 -28.53 7.45 0.54
C ALA A 39 -29.81 8.27 0.62
N SER A 40 -30.33 8.49 1.82
CA SER A 40 -31.41 9.45 2.04
C SER A 40 -30.91 10.89 1.88
N ALA A 41 -31.79 11.79 1.48
CA ALA A 41 -31.46 13.22 1.40
C ALA A 41 -30.85 13.73 2.70
N ALA A 42 -31.44 13.35 3.84
CA ALA A 42 -30.93 13.74 5.16
C ALA A 42 -29.51 13.23 5.44
N ALA A 43 -29.15 12.04 4.96
CA ALA A 43 -27.79 11.52 5.13
C ALA A 43 -26.75 12.30 4.32
N VAL A 44 -27.15 12.81 3.16
CA VAL A 44 -26.33 13.67 2.31
C VAL A 44 -26.23 15.09 2.88
N GLU A 45 -27.34 15.68 3.31
CA GLU A 45 -27.41 17.02 3.92
C GLU A 45 -26.59 17.13 5.21
N ASN A 46 -26.46 16.02 5.96
CA ASN A 46 -25.65 15.95 7.18
C ASN A 46 -24.17 15.66 6.92
N ALA A 47 -23.72 15.63 5.67
CA ALA A 47 -22.31 15.50 5.36
C ALA A 47 -21.59 16.86 5.46
N ASP A 48 -20.36 16.82 5.96
CA ASP A 48 -19.51 18.02 6.03
C ASP A 48 -19.10 18.51 4.64
N VAL A 49 -18.98 17.55 3.71
CA VAL A 49 -18.63 17.82 2.30
C VAL A 49 -19.49 16.94 1.40
N VAL A 50 -20.06 17.54 0.36
CA VAL A 50 -20.78 16.82 -0.70
C VAL A 50 -20.02 17.00 -2.02
N ILE A 51 -19.71 15.89 -2.67
CA ILE A 51 -19.05 15.85 -3.98
C ILE A 51 -20.03 15.30 -4.99
N ASP A 52 -20.38 16.10 -5.98
CA ASP A 52 -21.17 15.66 -7.13
C ASP A 52 -20.23 14.98 -8.15
N ALA A 53 -20.40 13.70 -8.34
CA ALA A 53 -19.62 12.92 -9.29
C ALA A 53 -20.02 13.10 -10.75
N GLY A 54 -21.16 13.78 -11.02
CA GLY A 54 -21.57 14.10 -12.39
C GLY A 54 -21.69 12.90 -13.33
N GLY A 55 -22.09 11.74 -12.82
CA GLY A 55 -22.23 10.50 -13.59
C GLY A 55 -20.93 9.69 -13.75
N MET A 56 -19.83 10.09 -13.09
CA MET A 56 -18.58 9.34 -13.11
C MET A 56 -18.70 7.97 -12.43
N THR A 57 -17.79 7.07 -12.77
CA THR A 57 -17.71 5.75 -12.14
C THR A 57 -16.75 5.79 -10.95
N ALA A 58 -17.21 5.34 -9.79
CA ALA A 58 -16.34 5.06 -8.66
C ALA A 58 -15.75 3.64 -8.77
N ILE A 59 -14.47 3.54 -8.55
CA ILE A 59 -13.74 2.27 -8.48
C ILE A 59 -12.96 2.19 -7.17
N PRO A 60 -12.65 1.00 -6.66
CA PRO A 60 -11.64 0.85 -5.62
C PRO A 60 -10.31 1.46 -6.08
N GLY A 61 -9.57 2.06 -5.15
CA GLY A 61 -8.25 2.57 -5.46
C GLY A 61 -7.34 1.46 -6.00
N LEU A 62 -6.55 1.77 -7.00
CA LEU A 62 -5.63 0.81 -7.60
C LEU A 62 -4.54 0.41 -6.59
N ILE A 63 -4.11 -0.84 -6.67
CA ILE A 63 -3.04 -1.40 -5.85
C ILE A 63 -1.90 -1.78 -6.79
N ASP A 64 -0.76 -1.12 -6.64
CA ASP A 64 0.46 -1.59 -7.29
C ASP A 64 1.20 -2.55 -6.34
N SER A 65 1.24 -3.81 -6.73
CA SER A 65 1.79 -4.89 -5.91
C SER A 65 3.32 -5.05 -6.01
N HIS A 66 3.99 -4.25 -6.84
CA HIS A 66 5.43 -4.40 -7.05
C HIS A 66 6.11 -3.07 -7.38
N VAL A 67 6.27 -2.23 -6.40
CA VAL A 67 7.01 -0.98 -6.54
C VAL A 67 8.34 -1.03 -5.77
N HIS A 68 9.27 -0.20 -6.16
CA HIS A 68 10.51 0.01 -5.44
C HIS A 68 10.53 1.42 -4.87
N VAL A 69 9.92 1.56 -3.70
CA VAL A 69 9.98 2.80 -2.95
C VAL A 69 11.34 2.84 -2.28
N THR A 70 12.19 3.72 -2.71
CA THR A 70 13.58 3.72 -2.28
C THR A 70 13.73 4.16 -0.84
N PHE A 71 14.29 3.30 -0.05
CA PHE A 71 14.76 3.55 1.30
C PHE A 71 16.30 3.56 1.28
N GLY A 72 16.92 4.61 1.76
CA GLY A 72 18.37 4.71 1.86
C GLY A 72 19.04 5.62 0.83
N ASP A 73 18.37 6.02 -0.23
CA ASP A 73 18.83 7.11 -1.07
C ASP A 73 17.98 8.36 -0.80
N TYR A 74 18.09 8.88 0.40
CA TYR A 74 17.36 10.07 0.90
C TYR A 74 17.83 11.37 0.32
N THR A 75 18.49 11.33 -0.78
CA THR A 75 18.89 12.57 -1.38
C THR A 75 17.66 13.30 -1.92
N PRO A 76 17.66 14.64 -1.92
CA PRO A 76 16.62 15.43 -2.57
C PRO A 76 16.35 15.03 -4.02
N ARG A 77 17.28 14.29 -4.63
CA ARG A 77 17.18 13.78 -5.98
C ARG A 77 16.10 12.72 -6.16
N GLN A 78 15.77 11.95 -5.14
CA GLN A 78 14.81 10.86 -5.28
C GLN A 78 13.36 11.31 -5.36
N ARG A 79 13.04 12.46 -4.79
CA ARG A 79 11.68 13.00 -4.83
C ARG A 79 10.63 11.94 -4.52
N THR A 80 10.89 11.12 -3.50
CA THR A 80 9.97 10.03 -3.11
C THR A 80 8.55 10.54 -2.93
N VAL A 81 8.41 11.76 -2.41
CA VAL A 81 7.13 12.46 -2.29
C VAL A 81 6.49 12.64 -3.66
N GLY A 82 7.21 13.20 -4.63
CA GLY A 82 6.67 13.39 -5.99
C GLY A 82 6.35 12.09 -6.70
N TYR A 83 7.09 11.01 -6.44
CA TYR A 83 6.83 9.68 -6.97
C TYR A 83 5.48 9.13 -6.44
N LEU A 84 5.28 9.12 -5.13
CA LEU A 84 4.05 8.64 -4.50
C LEU A 84 2.84 9.49 -4.88
N GLU A 85 3.00 10.82 -4.92
CA GLU A 85 1.94 11.72 -5.37
C GLU A 85 1.56 11.47 -6.82
N SER A 86 2.54 11.22 -7.69
CA SER A 86 2.30 10.88 -9.10
C SER A 86 1.49 9.59 -9.24
N TYR A 87 1.81 8.58 -8.43
CA TYR A 87 1.03 7.33 -8.36
C TYR A 87 -0.41 7.57 -7.90
N LEU A 88 -0.58 8.40 -6.86
CA LEU A 88 -1.89 8.76 -6.35
C LEU A 88 -2.74 9.48 -7.40
N HIS A 89 -2.14 10.43 -8.15
CA HIS A 89 -2.81 11.10 -9.26
C HIS A 89 -3.20 10.14 -10.40
N GLY A 90 -2.48 9.04 -10.55
CA GLY A 90 -2.82 7.93 -11.45
C GLY A 90 -3.89 6.98 -10.92
N GLY A 91 -4.40 7.22 -9.70
CA GLY A 91 -5.43 6.40 -9.05
C GLY A 91 -4.89 5.25 -8.19
N THR A 92 -3.57 5.12 -8.04
CA THR A 92 -2.96 4.13 -7.15
C THR A 92 -3.00 4.62 -5.72
N THR A 93 -3.81 4.01 -4.88
CA THR A 93 -3.98 4.40 -3.47
C THR A 93 -3.17 3.54 -2.51
N THR A 94 -2.69 2.39 -2.99
CA THR A 94 -1.83 1.49 -2.21
C THR A 94 -0.67 1.00 -3.06
N ALA A 95 0.54 1.12 -2.54
CA ALA A 95 1.75 0.55 -3.13
C ALA A 95 2.35 -0.50 -2.20
N ILE A 96 2.75 -1.64 -2.76
CA ILE A 96 3.43 -2.70 -2.03
C ILE A 96 4.88 -2.71 -2.47
N SER A 97 5.79 -2.42 -1.54
CA SER A 97 7.21 -2.35 -1.83
C SER A 97 7.80 -3.74 -2.01
N ALA A 98 8.49 -3.92 -3.11
CA ALA A 98 9.20 -5.16 -3.43
C ALA A 98 10.64 -5.17 -2.89
N SER A 99 11.11 -4.14 -2.29
CA SER A 99 12.35 -3.92 -1.53
C SER A 99 12.76 -2.45 -1.64
N GLU A 100 13.18 -1.88 -0.54
CA GLU A 100 13.56 -0.47 -0.42
C GLU A 100 15.04 -0.23 -0.64
N VAL A 101 15.87 -1.26 -0.59
CA VAL A 101 17.32 -1.10 -0.62
C VAL A 101 17.94 -1.83 -1.79
N HIS A 102 18.33 -1.07 -2.80
CA HIS A 102 18.99 -1.53 -4.00
C HIS A 102 20.41 -0.97 -4.16
N VAL A 103 20.98 -0.44 -3.09
CA VAL A 103 22.26 0.25 -3.17
C VAL A 103 23.45 -0.73 -3.08
N PRO A 104 24.56 -0.44 -3.76
CA PRO A 104 25.80 -1.11 -3.49
C PRO A 104 26.17 -0.97 -2.01
N GLY A 105 26.61 -2.05 -1.39
CA GLY A 105 26.99 -2.05 0.03
C GLY A 105 25.83 -2.26 1.01
N ARG A 106 24.63 -2.63 0.53
CA ARG A 106 23.57 -3.06 1.44
C ARG A 106 24.06 -4.27 2.27
N PRO A 107 23.61 -4.38 3.54
CA PRO A 107 23.88 -5.56 4.34
C PRO A 107 23.34 -6.83 3.69
N ARG A 108 24.08 -7.93 3.89
CA ARG A 108 23.66 -9.27 3.44
C ARG A 108 23.63 -10.28 4.58
N ASP A 109 23.94 -9.83 5.79
CA ASP A 109 23.80 -10.60 7.01
C ASP A 109 22.37 -10.50 7.53
N VAL A 110 21.99 -11.47 8.35
CA VAL A 110 20.63 -11.61 8.90
C VAL A 110 20.19 -10.36 9.65
N GLU A 111 21.03 -9.82 10.51
CA GLU A 111 20.70 -8.64 11.32
C GLU A 111 20.50 -7.40 10.45
N GLY A 112 21.39 -7.20 9.47
CA GLY A 112 21.32 -6.05 8.57
C GLY A 112 20.07 -6.05 7.69
N VAL A 113 19.69 -7.18 7.10
CA VAL A 113 18.47 -7.25 6.27
C VAL A 113 17.20 -7.11 7.10
N LYS A 114 17.18 -7.64 8.32
CA LYS A 114 16.08 -7.43 9.27
C LYS A 114 15.96 -5.97 9.68
N ALA A 115 17.07 -5.34 10.04
CA ALA A 115 17.11 -3.94 10.46
C ALA A 115 16.56 -3.02 9.37
N LEU A 116 16.96 -3.21 8.11
CA LEU A 116 16.46 -2.44 6.97
C LEU A 116 14.96 -2.62 6.75
N ALA A 117 14.48 -3.86 6.79
CA ALA A 117 13.06 -4.14 6.62
C ALA A 117 12.21 -3.48 7.72
N VAL A 118 12.65 -3.56 8.97
CA VAL A 118 11.97 -2.92 10.11
C VAL A 118 12.00 -1.40 9.98
N ALA A 119 13.15 -0.82 9.61
CA ALA A 119 13.26 0.62 9.45
C ALA A 119 12.33 1.13 8.34
N ALA A 120 12.29 0.48 7.19
CA ALA A 120 11.41 0.85 6.09
C ALA A 120 9.93 0.72 6.49
N GLN A 121 9.55 -0.37 7.13
CA GLN A 121 8.19 -0.56 7.61
C GLN A 121 7.75 0.57 8.56
N ARG A 122 8.62 0.96 9.49
CA ARG A 122 8.33 2.04 10.44
C ARG A 122 8.22 3.40 9.75
N CYS A 123 9.12 3.72 8.83
CA CYS A 123 9.08 4.98 8.10
C CYS A 123 7.78 5.14 7.31
N PHE A 124 7.34 4.10 6.62
CA PHE A 124 6.13 4.15 5.80
C PHE A 124 4.83 3.86 6.55
N ALA A 125 4.89 3.42 7.80
CA ALA A 125 3.69 3.28 8.62
C ALA A 125 2.99 4.64 8.82
N ASP A 126 3.79 5.69 9.04
CA ASP A 126 3.30 7.03 9.35
C ASP A 126 3.34 8.00 8.15
N TYR A 127 4.11 7.66 7.11
CA TYR A 127 4.26 8.51 5.94
C TYR A 127 3.23 8.15 4.86
N ARG A 128 2.20 9.00 4.72
CA ARG A 128 1.08 8.79 3.79
C ARG A 128 0.77 10.05 2.98
N PRO A 129 1.59 10.39 2.01
CA PRO A 129 1.38 11.59 1.21
C PRO A 129 0.05 11.50 0.45
N GLY A 130 -0.80 12.52 0.59
CA GLY A 130 -2.12 12.54 -0.02
C GLY A 130 -3.07 11.42 0.45
N GLY A 131 -2.73 10.69 1.52
CA GLY A 131 -3.48 9.53 2.00
C GLY A 131 -3.07 8.18 1.37
N MET A 132 -2.13 8.18 0.43
CA MET A 132 -1.63 6.94 -0.17
C MET A 132 -0.97 6.04 0.89
N LYS A 133 -1.32 4.75 0.86
CA LYS A 133 -0.73 3.73 1.73
C LYS A 133 0.46 3.07 1.05
N VAL A 134 1.58 2.99 1.74
CA VAL A 134 2.72 2.18 1.31
C VAL A 134 2.93 1.04 2.30
N ILE A 135 2.84 -0.19 1.81
CA ILE A 135 3.21 -1.38 2.58
C ILE A 135 4.68 -1.66 2.27
N ALA A 136 5.54 -1.30 3.21
CA ALA A 136 7.00 -1.35 3.06
C ALA A 136 7.62 -2.38 4.02
N GLY A 137 8.93 -2.54 3.94
CA GLY A 137 9.67 -3.45 4.80
C GLY A 137 9.76 -4.86 4.22
N SER A 138 9.94 -4.99 2.93
CA SER A 138 10.17 -6.29 2.29
C SER A 138 11.56 -6.82 2.64
N VAL A 139 11.64 -7.84 3.52
CA VAL A 139 12.92 -8.44 3.87
C VAL A 139 13.50 -9.22 2.68
N ILE A 140 14.73 -8.90 2.31
CA ILE A 140 15.42 -9.66 1.27
C ILE A 140 15.86 -11.01 1.84
N LEU A 141 15.48 -12.08 1.17
CA LEU A 141 15.83 -13.42 1.58
C LEU A 141 17.34 -13.66 1.33
N GLU A 142 18.08 -13.73 2.41
CA GLU A 142 19.52 -14.04 2.41
C GLU A 142 19.77 -15.35 3.18
N PRO A 143 20.82 -16.09 2.81
CA PRO A 143 21.20 -17.27 3.57
C PRO A 143 21.45 -16.97 5.05
N GLY A 144 20.97 -17.84 5.91
CA GLY A 144 21.10 -17.70 7.37
C GLY A 144 19.82 -17.25 8.08
N LEU A 145 18.83 -16.71 7.36
CA LEU A 145 17.51 -16.45 7.93
C LEU A 145 16.85 -17.76 8.40
N GLN A 146 16.21 -17.71 9.53
CA GLN A 146 15.53 -18.84 10.18
C GLN A 146 14.04 -18.49 10.42
N ALA A 147 13.20 -19.48 10.66
CA ALA A 147 11.79 -19.29 10.98
C ALA A 147 11.55 -18.29 12.13
N ALA A 148 12.45 -18.28 13.12
CA ALA A 148 12.40 -17.35 14.24
C ALA A 148 12.55 -15.89 13.79
N ASP A 149 13.38 -15.61 12.76
CA ASP A 149 13.57 -14.27 12.22
C ASP A 149 12.31 -13.75 11.56
N PHE A 150 11.60 -14.59 10.81
CA PHE A 150 10.31 -14.22 10.22
C PHE A 150 9.24 -13.98 11.27
N THR A 151 9.23 -14.78 12.35
CA THR A 151 8.33 -14.55 13.48
C THR A 151 8.61 -13.20 14.15
N GLU A 152 9.86 -12.88 14.39
CA GLU A 152 10.28 -11.59 14.94
C GLU A 152 9.89 -10.43 14.02
N LEU A 153 10.16 -10.56 12.72
CA LEU A 153 9.81 -9.55 11.72
C LEU A 153 8.29 -9.31 11.67
N ALA A 154 7.49 -10.39 11.71
CA ALA A 154 6.03 -10.28 11.73
C ALA A 154 5.52 -9.53 12.97
N GLN A 155 6.10 -9.77 14.15
CA GLN A 155 5.79 -9.03 15.38
C GLN A 155 6.13 -7.55 15.29
N LYS A 156 7.15 -7.19 14.49
CA LYS A 156 7.55 -5.81 14.21
C LYS A 156 6.77 -5.16 13.06
N GLY A 157 5.79 -5.85 12.50
CA GLY A 157 4.91 -5.34 11.44
C GLY A 157 5.41 -5.60 10.02
N VAL A 158 6.57 -6.24 9.84
CA VAL A 158 7.06 -6.66 8.53
C VAL A 158 6.25 -7.85 8.03
N ARG A 159 5.66 -7.75 6.85
CA ARG A 159 4.73 -8.74 6.28
C ARG A 159 5.16 -9.24 4.90
N LEU A 160 6.28 -8.74 4.40
CA LEU A 160 6.74 -8.96 3.05
C LEU A 160 8.14 -9.56 3.05
N ALA A 161 8.39 -10.42 2.08
CA ALA A 161 9.71 -10.94 1.78
C ALA A 161 9.99 -10.83 0.28
N LYS A 162 11.24 -10.62 -0.08
CA LYS A 162 11.72 -10.51 -1.45
C LYS A 162 12.67 -11.65 -1.79
N ALA A 163 12.25 -12.51 -2.70
CA ALA A 163 13.14 -13.41 -3.42
C ALA A 163 13.78 -12.66 -4.61
N GLY A 164 15.07 -12.83 -4.81
CA GLY A 164 15.85 -12.08 -5.79
C GLY A 164 16.83 -11.11 -5.11
N PHE A 165 17.87 -10.71 -5.74
CA PHE A 165 18.97 -9.93 -5.19
C PHE A 165 19.69 -10.64 -4.06
N GLY A 166 20.60 -11.32 -4.10
CA GLY A 166 21.27 -11.86 -2.95
C GLY A 166 22.33 -12.87 -3.29
N ALA A 167 22.74 -13.58 -2.26
CA ALA A 167 23.66 -14.71 -2.38
C ALA A 167 22.98 -15.95 -2.96
N VAL A 168 21.66 -15.94 -3.07
CA VAL A 168 20.85 -17.05 -3.58
C VAL A 168 20.94 -17.08 -5.10
N LYS A 169 21.37 -18.19 -5.65
CA LYS A 169 21.67 -18.33 -7.10
C LYS A 169 20.57 -19.03 -7.88
N THR A 170 19.83 -19.91 -7.24
CA THR A 170 18.78 -20.70 -7.86
C THR A 170 17.50 -20.67 -7.04
N ALA A 171 16.35 -21.00 -7.65
CA ALA A 171 15.09 -21.09 -6.94
C ALA A 171 15.13 -22.13 -5.81
N TYR A 172 15.92 -23.18 -5.94
CA TYR A 172 16.05 -24.22 -4.93
C TYR A 172 16.74 -23.73 -3.65
N ASP A 173 17.60 -22.71 -3.76
CA ASP A 173 18.32 -22.16 -2.60
C ASP A 173 17.37 -21.39 -1.68
N TYR A 174 16.16 -21.02 -2.14
CA TYR A 174 15.15 -20.39 -1.31
C TYR A 174 14.31 -21.40 -0.49
N VAL A 175 14.28 -22.68 -0.88
CA VAL A 175 13.44 -23.68 -0.22
C VAL A 175 13.65 -23.76 1.29
N PRO A 176 14.89 -23.67 1.83
CA PRO A 176 15.11 -23.69 3.27
C PRO A 176 14.66 -22.39 3.99
N LEU A 177 14.32 -21.35 3.22
CA LEU A 177 14.01 -20.01 3.74
C LEU A 177 12.51 -19.71 3.76
N VAL A 178 11.66 -20.61 3.25
CA VAL A 178 10.20 -20.41 3.11
C VAL A 178 9.38 -21.53 3.73
#